data_a15bcacbdd73d70a761b865d84c31684
#
_entry.id   a15bcacbdd73d70a761b865d84c31684
#
_cell.length_a   1.000
_cell.length_b   1.000
_cell.length_c   1.000
_cell.angle_alpha   90.00
_cell.angle_beta   90.00
_cell.angle_gamma   90.00
#
_symmetry.space_group_name_H-M   'P 1'
#
loop_
_entity.id
_entity.type
_entity.pdbx_description
1 polymer ?
#
loop_
_entity_poly.entity_id
_entity_poly.type
_entity_poly.pdbx_seq_one_letter_code
_entity_poly.pdbx_strand_id
1 'polypeptide(L)'
;MHMTTLHKTAHNRAKTARVGAFAPVGGALASFIGETLAKAAPGKSRAILFGSRARGDARPDSDWDVLILLDKDRITRSDMDEVSYPVCEFGWGADMMVNPIMYTIRDWDARRGTPFYKNVMRDGIPLWT
;
A
#
# COMPACT_ATOMS: atom_id res chain seq x y z
N MET A 1 16.27 -9.29 -1.42
CA MET A 1 15.69 -9.41 -1.61
C MET A 1 15.12 -9.21 -1.40
N HIS A 2 15.06 -9.00 -1.46
CA HIS A 2 14.19 -8.95 -1.50
C HIS A 2 13.53 -8.57 -1.84
N MET A 3 13.38 -8.45 -2.31
CA MET A 3 12.67 -8.27 -2.92
C MET A 3 11.92 -8.18 -2.99
N THR A 4 11.71 -8.09 -2.96
CA THR A 4 10.86 -8.05 -3.26
C THR A 4 10.17 -8.05 -3.52
N THR A 5 9.95 -8.19 -3.64
CA THR A 5 9.20 -8.34 -3.93
C THR A 5 8.78 -8.86 -4.41
N LEU A 6 8.74 -9.36 -4.71
CA LEU A 6 7.98 -9.91 -5.08
C LEU A 6 7.80 -11.13 -5.00
N HIS A 7 7.55 -11.80 -4.57
CA HIS A 7 7.21 -12.90 -4.55
C HIS A 7 6.08 -13.32 -4.58
N LYS A 8 5.74 -13.17 -5.36
CA LYS A 8 5.06 -13.74 -4.88
C LYS A 8 3.97 -14.45 -5.24
N THR A 9 3.07 -14.50 -5.56
CA THR A 9 2.00 -15.42 -5.61
C THR A 9 1.46 -15.52 -7.02
N ALA A 10 1.26 -16.74 -7.50
CA ALA A 10 0.86 -16.96 -8.88
C ALA A 10 -0.49 -16.33 -9.19
N HIS A 11 -1.41 -16.30 -8.22
CA HIS A 11 -2.73 -15.75 -8.46
C HIS A 11 -2.72 -14.23 -8.65
N ASN A 12 -1.60 -13.59 -8.38
CA ASN A 12 -1.46 -12.15 -8.57
C ASN A 12 -0.60 -11.80 -9.78
N ARG A 13 -0.45 -12.72 -10.71
CA ARG A 13 0.47 -12.51 -11.84
C ARG A 13 0.18 -11.23 -12.62
N ALA A 14 -1.07 -10.96 -12.94
CA ALA A 14 -1.43 -9.76 -13.69
C ALA A 14 -1.14 -8.49 -12.90
N LYS A 15 -1.40 -8.51 -11.58
CA LYS A 15 -1.11 -7.37 -10.73
C LYS A 15 0.38 -7.18 -10.53
N THR A 16 1.14 -8.29 -10.45
CA THR A 16 2.58 -8.23 -10.35
C THR A 16 3.18 -7.57 -11.59
N ALA A 17 2.66 -7.87 -12.76
CA ALA A 17 3.12 -7.22 -13.99
C ALA A 17 2.87 -5.71 -13.95
N ARG A 18 1.73 -5.27 -13.41
CA ARG A 18 1.46 -3.84 -13.27
C ARG A 18 2.38 -3.19 -12.25
N VAL A 19 2.72 -3.90 -11.16
CA VAL A 19 3.70 -3.39 -10.21
C VAL A 19 5.01 -3.10 -10.91
N GLY A 20 5.45 -4.00 -11.76
CA GLY A 20 6.67 -3.80 -12.53
C GLY A 20 6.62 -2.58 -13.44
N ALA A 21 5.43 -2.19 -13.90
CA ALA A 21 5.28 -1.07 -14.82
C ALA A 21 5.58 0.30 -14.20
N PHE A 22 5.52 0.43 -12.87
CA PHE A 22 5.84 1.71 -12.22
C PHE A 22 7.14 1.67 -11.43
N ALA A 23 7.89 0.59 -11.55
CA ALA A 23 9.24 0.54 -10.99
C ALA A 23 10.12 1.52 -11.79
N PRO A 24 11.15 2.14 -11.18
CA PRO A 24 11.62 1.88 -9.82
C PRO A 24 10.90 2.68 -8.74
N VAL A 25 10.12 3.71 -9.10
CA VAL A 25 9.52 4.61 -8.12
C VAL A 25 8.54 3.85 -7.22
N GLY A 26 7.63 3.08 -7.84
CA GLY A 26 6.68 2.27 -7.07
C GLY A 26 7.37 1.20 -6.25
N GLY A 27 8.47 0.64 -6.77
CA GLY A 27 9.26 -0.35 -6.04
C GLY A 27 9.92 0.22 -4.81
N ALA A 28 10.44 1.46 -4.91
CA ALA A 28 11.06 2.12 -3.77
C ALA A 28 10.01 2.43 -2.69
N LEU A 29 8.83 2.86 -3.10
CA LEU A 29 7.72 3.11 -2.17
C LEU A 29 7.32 1.81 -1.46
N ALA A 30 7.17 0.72 -2.21
CA ALA A 30 6.81 -0.58 -1.63
C ALA A 30 7.84 -1.03 -0.60
N SER A 31 9.13 -0.89 -0.90
CA SER A 31 10.19 -1.26 0.03
C SER A 31 10.17 -0.42 1.28
N PHE A 32 9.97 0.88 1.13
CA PHE A 32 9.91 1.77 2.29
C PHE A 32 8.73 1.41 3.20
N ILE A 33 7.56 1.18 2.60
CA ILE A 33 6.38 0.80 3.37
C ILE A 33 6.61 -0.53 4.08
N GLY A 34 7.19 -1.50 3.39
CA GLY A 34 7.47 -2.80 3.99
C GLY A 34 8.38 -2.70 5.20
N GLU A 35 9.45 -1.93 5.10
CA GLU A 35 10.36 -1.71 6.21
C GLU A 35 9.66 -1.01 7.38
N THR A 36 8.82 -0.03 7.05
CA THR A 36 8.06 0.72 8.05
C THR A 36 7.11 -0.19 8.81
N LEU A 37 6.37 -1.04 8.09
CA LEU A 37 5.41 -1.95 8.71
C LEU A 37 6.11 -3.04 9.52
N ALA A 38 7.27 -3.51 9.07
CA ALA A 38 8.02 -4.52 9.81
C ALA A 38 8.43 -4.01 11.19
N LYS A 39 8.66 -2.70 11.33
CA LYS A 39 9.03 -2.09 12.60
C LYS A 39 7.81 -1.69 13.44
N ALA A 40 6.86 -1.00 12.81
CA ALA A 40 5.76 -0.36 13.55
C ALA A 40 4.60 -1.29 13.82
N ALA A 41 4.34 -2.24 12.95
CA ALA A 41 3.19 -3.15 13.06
C ALA A 41 3.52 -4.50 12.44
N PRO A 42 4.43 -5.26 13.05
CA PRO A 42 4.81 -6.57 12.52
C PRO A 42 3.63 -7.54 12.55
N GLY A 43 3.77 -8.64 11.82
CA GLY A 43 2.73 -9.64 11.73
C GLY A 43 2.11 -9.65 10.36
N LYS A 44 0.78 -9.56 10.28
CA LYS A 44 0.04 -9.67 9.03
C LYS A 44 -0.29 -8.32 8.40
N SER A 45 0.37 -7.25 8.84
CA SER A 45 0.19 -5.93 8.23
C SER A 45 0.55 -5.97 6.75
N ARG A 46 -0.17 -5.20 5.95
CA ARG A 46 0.04 -5.19 4.50
C ARG A 46 -0.35 -3.85 3.90
N ALA A 47 0.06 -3.63 2.66
CA ALA A 47 -0.24 -2.40 1.94
C ALA A 47 -0.66 -2.71 0.52
N ILE A 48 -1.63 -1.93 0.02
CA ILE A 48 -2.23 -2.12 -1.29
C ILE A 48 -2.29 -0.76 -1.99
N LEU A 49 -1.74 -0.69 -3.20
CA LEU A 49 -1.89 0.48 -4.06
C LEU A 49 -3.27 0.42 -4.69
N PHE A 50 -4.00 1.53 -4.67
CA PHE A 50 -5.30 1.59 -5.32
C PHE A 50 -5.44 2.91 -6.09
N GLY A 51 -6.62 3.18 -6.63
CA GLY A 51 -6.85 4.41 -7.38
C GLY A 51 -6.23 4.36 -8.77
N SER A 52 -6.01 5.53 -9.36
CA SER A 52 -5.59 5.63 -10.76
C SER A 52 -4.24 4.98 -11.03
N ARG A 53 -3.31 5.03 -10.06
CA ARG A 53 -2.00 4.38 -10.23
C ARG A 53 -2.12 2.86 -10.31
N ALA A 54 -3.11 2.29 -9.64
CA ALA A 54 -3.33 0.85 -9.69
C ALA A 54 -4.08 0.47 -10.97
N ARG A 55 -5.01 1.30 -11.42
CA ARG A 55 -5.79 1.02 -12.63
C ARG A 55 -5.00 1.23 -13.92
N GLY A 56 -3.90 1.99 -13.87
CA GLY A 56 -3.10 2.26 -15.05
C GLY A 56 -3.55 3.48 -15.82
N ASP A 57 -4.44 4.31 -15.27
CA ASP A 57 -4.93 5.52 -15.92
C ASP A 57 -4.43 6.79 -15.24
N ALA A 58 -3.34 6.70 -14.49
CA ALA A 58 -2.77 7.82 -13.78
C ALA A 58 -2.13 8.84 -14.73
N ARG A 59 -2.18 10.10 -14.31
CA ARG A 59 -1.42 11.18 -14.93
C ARG A 59 -0.13 11.38 -14.15
N PRO A 60 0.86 12.11 -14.71
CA PRO A 60 2.11 12.36 -13.97
C PRO A 60 1.91 12.99 -12.60
N ASP A 61 0.86 13.80 -12.43
CA ASP A 61 0.56 14.49 -11.17
C ASP A 61 -0.46 13.76 -10.30
N SER A 62 -0.85 12.54 -10.66
CA SER A 62 -1.80 11.77 -9.88
C SER A 62 -1.20 11.35 -8.54
N ASP A 63 -2.06 11.34 -7.50
CA ASP A 63 -1.67 10.84 -6.19
C ASP A 63 -1.39 9.34 -6.22
N TRP A 64 -0.58 8.91 -5.28
CA TRP A 64 -0.33 7.50 -5.02
C TRP A 64 -1.19 7.09 -3.84
N ASP A 65 -2.34 6.49 -4.11
CA ASP A 65 -3.28 6.09 -3.07
C ASP A 65 -2.89 4.73 -2.51
N VAL A 66 -2.60 4.67 -1.23
CA VAL A 66 -2.12 3.46 -0.58
C VAL A 66 -3.01 3.13 0.62
N LEU A 67 -3.55 1.92 0.61
CA LEU A 67 -4.28 1.40 1.75
C LEU A 67 -3.30 0.60 2.61
N ILE A 68 -3.20 0.96 3.88
CA ILE A 68 -2.31 0.30 4.83
C ILE A 68 -3.17 -0.39 5.88
N LEU A 69 -3.02 -1.70 5.99
CA LEU A 69 -3.80 -2.51 6.92
C LEU A 69 -2.88 -2.98 8.04
N LEU A 70 -3.18 -2.54 9.25
CA LEU A 70 -2.35 -2.83 10.41
C LEU A 70 -2.89 -4.03 11.19
N ASP A 71 -1.99 -4.92 11.56
CA ASP A 71 -2.31 -6.10 12.37
C ASP A 71 -2.31 -5.69 13.84
N LYS A 72 -3.30 -4.88 14.22
CA LYS A 72 -3.45 -4.30 15.55
C LYS A 72 -4.93 -4.22 15.88
N ASP A 73 -5.24 -4.04 17.16
CA ASP A 73 -6.64 -3.91 17.60
C ASP A 73 -7.26 -2.60 17.15
N ARG A 74 -6.47 -1.52 17.08
CA ARG A 74 -6.98 -0.22 16.68
C ARG A 74 -5.84 0.66 16.18
N ILE A 75 -6.20 1.67 15.40
CA ILE A 75 -5.26 2.68 14.93
C ILE A 75 -5.11 3.72 16.04
N THR A 76 -3.87 4.05 16.36
CA THR A 76 -3.56 5.04 17.40
C THR A 76 -2.80 6.22 16.80
N ARG A 77 -2.60 7.25 17.61
CA ARG A 77 -1.79 8.39 17.22
C ARG A 77 -0.36 7.97 16.89
N SER A 78 0.16 7.02 17.64
CA SER A 78 1.49 6.48 17.37
C SER A 78 1.59 5.89 15.96
N ASP A 79 0.53 5.24 15.49
CA ASP A 79 0.52 4.70 14.13
C ASP A 79 0.56 5.79 13.07
N MET A 80 -0.12 6.91 13.32
CA MET A 80 -0.03 8.05 12.42
C MET A 80 1.41 8.57 12.36
N ASP A 81 2.06 8.69 13.51
CA ASP A 81 3.42 9.22 13.58
C ASP A 81 4.46 8.28 13.02
N GLU A 82 4.26 6.97 13.17
CA GLU A 82 5.27 5.98 12.80
C GLU A 82 5.04 5.35 11.44
N VAL A 83 3.84 5.45 10.89
CA VAL A 83 3.51 4.84 9.60
C VAL A 83 3.05 5.87 8.60
N SER A 84 1.93 6.53 8.87
CA SER A 84 1.31 7.41 7.87
C SER A 84 2.22 8.58 7.51
N TYR A 85 2.70 9.29 8.50
CA TYR A 85 3.52 10.48 8.27
C TYR A 85 4.86 10.16 7.60
N PRO A 86 5.62 9.15 8.05
CA PRO A 86 6.86 8.77 7.35
C PRO A 86 6.63 8.36 5.89
N VAL A 87 5.52 7.72 5.59
CA VAL A 87 5.19 7.34 4.20
C VAL A 87 4.96 8.59 3.36
N CYS A 88 4.25 9.59 3.90
CA CYS A 88 4.06 10.86 3.21
C CYS A 88 5.40 11.57 3.00
N GLU A 89 6.26 11.60 4.01
CA GLU A 89 7.56 12.23 3.90
C GLU A 89 8.44 11.56 2.85
N PHE A 90 8.40 10.24 2.80
CA PHE A 90 9.12 9.51 1.76
C PHE A 90 8.66 9.97 0.38
N GLY A 91 7.35 10.09 0.20
CA GLY A 91 6.79 10.54 -1.06
C GLY A 91 7.28 11.92 -1.44
N TRP A 92 7.23 12.86 -0.50
CA TRP A 92 7.67 14.23 -0.76
C TRP A 92 9.14 14.27 -1.19
N GLY A 93 9.99 13.46 -0.56
CA GLY A 93 11.39 13.35 -0.93
C GLY A 93 11.62 12.75 -2.32
N ALA A 94 10.66 11.98 -2.81
CA ALA A 94 10.74 11.33 -4.12
C ALA A 94 9.85 12.02 -5.16
N ASP A 95 9.38 13.22 -4.84
CA ASP A 95 8.50 14.02 -5.72
C ASP A 95 7.19 13.28 -6.04
N MET A 96 6.65 12.62 -5.03
CA MET A 96 5.38 11.89 -5.11
C MET A 96 4.42 12.42 -4.06
N MET A 97 3.14 12.54 -4.41
CA MET A 97 2.11 12.80 -3.42
C MET A 97 1.50 11.46 -3.03
N VAL A 98 1.94 10.93 -1.89
CA VAL A 98 1.40 9.67 -1.37
C VAL A 98 0.27 9.98 -0.41
N ASN A 99 -0.84 9.29 -0.59
CA ASN A 99 -2.05 9.46 0.21
C ASN A 99 -2.35 8.15 0.95
N PRO A 100 -1.80 7.96 2.16
CA PRO A 100 -2.03 6.74 2.90
C PRO A 100 -3.36 6.77 3.65
N ILE A 101 -4.08 5.67 3.59
CA ILE A 101 -5.30 5.47 4.35
C ILE A 101 -5.09 4.21 5.19
N MET A 102 -5.29 4.31 6.50
CA MET A 102 -5.06 3.19 7.40
C MET A 102 -6.34 2.65 7.99
N TYR A 103 -6.42 1.32 8.06
CA TYR A 103 -7.43 0.59 8.80
C TYR A 103 -6.73 -0.54 9.54
N THR A 104 -7.35 -1.05 10.60
CA THR A 104 -6.93 -2.35 11.10
C THR A 104 -7.45 -3.42 10.12
N ILE A 105 -6.82 -4.60 10.16
CA ILE A 105 -7.28 -5.71 9.32
C ILE A 105 -8.75 -6.02 9.62
N ARG A 106 -9.12 -6.03 10.89
CA ARG A 106 -10.50 -6.33 11.30
C ARG A 106 -11.49 -5.30 10.76
N ASP A 107 -11.17 -4.02 10.90
CA ASP A 107 -12.05 -2.95 10.42
C ASP A 107 -12.20 -2.99 8.91
N TRP A 108 -11.12 -3.33 8.21
CA TRP A 108 -11.18 -3.48 6.75
C TRP A 108 -12.10 -4.63 6.36
N ASP A 109 -11.95 -5.79 7.02
CA ASP A 109 -12.81 -6.94 6.74
C ASP A 109 -14.28 -6.63 7.02
N ALA A 110 -14.56 -5.81 8.01
CA ALA A 110 -15.93 -5.39 8.32
C ALA A 110 -16.56 -4.54 7.23
N ARG A 111 -15.76 -3.96 6.34
CA ARG A 111 -16.26 -3.13 5.24
C ARG A 111 -16.46 -3.89 3.94
N ARG A 112 -16.43 -5.20 3.99
CA ARG A 112 -16.46 -6.09 2.82
C ARG A 112 -17.59 -5.79 1.84
N GLY A 113 -18.73 -5.31 2.30
CA GLY A 113 -19.86 -5.01 1.44
C GLY A 113 -19.85 -3.61 0.83
N THR A 114 -18.88 -2.77 1.17
CA THR A 114 -18.89 -1.38 0.71
C THR A 114 -18.29 -1.25 -0.70
N PRO A 115 -18.70 -0.21 -1.44
CA PRO A 115 -18.11 0.04 -2.76
C PRO A 115 -16.60 0.26 -2.71
N PHE A 116 -16.10 0.96 -1.70
CA PHE A 116 -14.67 1.20 -1.56
C PHE A 116 -13.91 -0.12 -1.42
N TYR A 117 -14.38 -1.00 -0.55
CA TYR A 117 -13.76 -2.32 -0.39
C TYR A 117 -13.72 -3.07 -1.72
N LYS A 118 -14.85 -3.10 -2.41
CA LYS A 118 -14.95 -3.82 -3.68
C LYS A 118 -14.01 -3.25 -4.74
N ASN A 119 -13.92 -1.93 -4.81
CA ASN A 119 -13.04 -1.27 -5.79
C ASN A 119 -11.57 -1.58 -5.51
N VAL A 120 -11.17 -1.52 -4.25
CA VAL A 120 -9.79 -1.83 -3.88
C VAL A 120 -9.46 -3.29 -4.18
N MET A 121 -10.36 -4.20 -3.84
CA MET A 121 -10.10 -5.62 -4.06
C MET A 121 -10.07 -5.98 -5.54
N ARG A 122 -10.82 -5.24 -6.37
CA ARG A 122 -10.81 -5.47 -7.82
C ARG A 122 -9.56 -4.92 -8.48
N ASP A 123 -9.17 -3.69 -8.14
CA ASP A 123 -8.12 -2.96 -8.85
C ASP A 123 -6.79 -2.91 -8.10
N GLY A 124 -6.79 -3.20 -6.82
CA GLY A 124 -5.63 -2.99 -5.97
C GLY A 124 -4.43 -3.86 -6.34
N ILE A 125 -3.25 -3.30 -6.13
CA ILE A 125 -1.98 -3.98 -6.38
C ILE A 125 -1.27 -4.13 -5.04
N PRO A 126 -0.98 -5.35 -4.60
CA PRO A 126 -0.24 -5.54 -3.35
C PRO A 126 1.13 -4.90 -3.43
N LEU A 127 1.46 -4.06 -2.45
CA LEU A 127 2.78 -3.48 -2.31
C LEU A 127 3.60 -4.23 -1.27
N TRP A 128 2.93 -4.72 -0.23
CA TRP A 128 3.57 -5.45 0.85
C TRP A 128 2.56 -6.42 1.46
N THR A 129 2.96 -7.67 1.65
CA THR A 129 2.17 -8.71 2.32
C THR A 129 3.08 -9.50 3.29
#